data_03281fa0dd4b1ee9b8343bf1b13084d5
#
_entry.id   03281fa0dd4b1ee9b8343bf1b13084d5
#
_cell.length_a   1.000
_cell.length_b   1.000
_cell.length_c   1.000
_cell.angle_alpha   90.00
_cell.angle_beta   90.00
_cell.angle_gamma   90.00
#
_symmetry.space_group_name_H-M   'P 1'
#
loop_
_entity.id
_entity.type
_entity.pdbx_description
1 polymer ?
#
loop_
_entity_poly.entity_id
_entity_poly.type
_entity_poly.pdbx_seq_one_letter_code
_entity_poly.pdbx_strand_id
1 'polypeptide(L)'
;SDIGCYTLGALPPFRAIDTCVDMGASITMAKGAADAGLFPAVAVIGDSTFTHSGMTGLLDAVNDKARITVIISDNLTTAMTGGQDSAGTNKFEAICLGLGVEPEHVHVVVPLPKNMDEITRIIREEIEYDGVSVIIPRRECIQTLNRKLKQKRAEKK
;
A
#
# COMPACT_ATOMS: atom_id res chain seq x y z
N SER A 1 -3.98 -9.41 -0.87
CA SER A 1 -3.54 -8.53 0.22
C SER A 1 -2.52 -9.20 1.11
N ASP A 2 -1.61 -8.43 1.69
CA ASP A 2 -0.81 -8.88 2.83
C ASP A 2 -1.60 -8.82 4.15
N ILE A 3 -0.98 -9.24 5.25
CA ILE A 3 -1.53 -9.18 6.58
C ILE A 3 -1.28 -7.80 7.20
N GLY A 4 -2.35 -7.09 7.55
CA GLY A 4 -2.31 -5.77 8.16
C GLY A 4 -3.71 -5.29 8.56
N CYS A 5 -3.84 -4.05 9.06
CA CYS A 5 -5.16 -3.49 9.41
C CYS A 5 -6.11 -3.44 8.20
N TYR A 6 -5.58 -3.28 7.00
CA TYR A 6 -6.33 -3.29 5.74
C TYR A 6 -6.90 -4.67 5.39
N THR A 7 -6.37 -5.77 5.95
CA THR A 7 -6.92 -7.13 5.77
C THR A 7 -8.36 -7.23 6.29
N LEU A 8 -8.80 -6.33 7.18
CA LEU A 8 -10.21 -6.22 7.57
C LEU A 8 -11.14 -5.91 6.38
N GLY A 9 -10.61 -5.42 5.27
CA GLY A 9 -11.33 -5.28 4.01
C GLY A 9 -11.86 -6.59 3.42
N ALA A 10 -11.38 -7.75 3.87
CA ALA A 10 -11.94 -9.06 3.54
C ALA A 10 -13.32 -9.29 4.13
N LEU A 11 -13.65 -8.59 5.22
CA LEU A 11 -14.91 -8.76 5.93
C LEU A 11 -16.04 -7.92 5.31
N PRO A 12 -17.32 -8.31 5.56
CA PRO A 12 -18.45 -7.45 5.20
C PRO A 12 -18.32 -6.06 5.88
N PRO A 13 -18.77 -4.99 5.23
CA PRO A 13 -19.49 -4.97 3.95
C PRO A 13 -18.59 -4.99 2.71
N PHE A 14 -17.27 -4.86 2.87
CA PHE A 14 -16.35 -4.62 1.74
C PHE A 14 -16.09 -5.86 0.90
N ARG A 15 -15.69 -6.97 1.52
CA ARG A 15 -15.32 -8.22 0.84
C ARG A 15 -14.38 -7.98 -0.36
N ALA A 16 -13.40 -7.09 -0.16
CA ALA A 16 -12.54 -6.56 -1.21
C ALA A 16 -11.19 -7.27 -1.31
N ILE A 17 -11.03 -8.42 -0.68
CA ILE A 17 -9.78 -9.18 -0.67
C ILE A 17 -10.07 -10.64 -1.02
N ASP A 18 -9.50 -11.11 -2.11
CA ASP A 18 -9.66 -12.48 -2.59
C ASP A 18 -8.65 -13.42 -1.94
N THR A 19 -7.41 -12.94 -1.69
CA THR A 19 -6.33 -13.75 -1.12
C THR A 19 -5.56 -12.99 -0.05
N CYS A 20 -5.13 -13.73 0.99
CA CYS A 20 -4.25 -13.24 2.04
C CYS A 20 -3.46 -14.44 2.59
N VAL A 21 -2.16 -14.53 2.29
CA VAL A 21 -1.32 -15.68 2.67
C VAL A 21 -0.37 -15.32 3.81
N ASP A 22 0.58 -14.44 3.56
CA ASP A 22 1.56 -13.98 4.56
C ASP A 22 2.01 -12.53 4.30
N MET A 23 2.92 -12.05 5.14
CA MET A 23 3.49 -10.71 4.99
C MET A 23 4.52 -10.70 3.85
N GLY A 24 4.25 -9.93 2.79
CA GLY A 24 5.12 -9.77 1.63
C GLY A 24 4.69 -10.53 0.38
N ALA A 25 3.70 -11.43 0.49
CA ALA A 25 3.25 -12.24 -0.64
C ALA A 25 2.33 -11.51 -1.63
N SER A 26 1.70 -10.40 -1.26
CA SER A 26 0.65 -9.78 -2.08
C SER A 26 1.12 -9.38 -3.48
N ILE A 27 2.32 -8.80 -3.59
CA ILE A 27 2.85 -8.34 -4.89
C ILE A 27 3.17 -9.53 -5.79
N THR A 28 3.86 -10.54 -5.27
CA THR A 28 4.22 -11.74 -6.04
C THR A 28 2.99 -12.57 -6.41
N MET A 29 1.97 -12.60 -5.56
CA MET A 29 0.69 -13.24 -5.88
C MET A 29 -0.07 -12.50 -6.98
N ALA A 30 -0.13 -11.16 -6.92
CA ALA A 30 -0.75 -10.35 -7.97
C ALA A 30 -0.01 -10.51 -9.30
N LYS A 31 1.35 -10.51 -9.27
CA LYS A 31 2.16 -10.79 -10.45
C LYS A 31 1.84 -12.17 -11.03
N GLY A 32 1.89 -13.22 -10.21
CA GLY A 32 1.57 -14.58 -10.68
C GLY A 32 0.14 -14.70 -11.23
N ALA A 33 -0.81 -13.99 -10.66
CA ALA A 33 -2.18 -13.93 -11.18
C ALA A 33 -2.23 -13.23 -12.54
N ALA A 34 -1.53 -12.10 -12.70
CA ALA A 34 -1.42 -11.39 -13.97
C ALA A 34 -0.74 -12.26 -15.05
N ASP A 35 0.35 -12.95 -14.71
CA ASP A 35 1.05 -13.89 -15.61
C ASP A 35 0.15 -15.04 -16.05
N ALA A 36 -0.78 -15.45 -15.20
CA ALA A 36 -1.82 -16.43 -15.53
C ALA A 36 -3.02 -15.85 -16.31
N GLY A 37 -2.97 -14.57 -16.67
CA GLY A 37 -4.02 -13.90 -17.45
C GLY A 37 -5.19 -13.36 -16.63
N LEU A 38 -5.08 -13.30 -15.30
CA LEU A 38 -6.08 -12.66 -14.46
C LEU A 38 -5.89 -11.14 -14.46
N PHE A 39 -6.93 -10.43 -14.88
CA PHE A 39 -6.94 -8.96 -14.91
C PHE A 39 -8.30 -8.42 -14.43
N PRO A 40 -8.36 -7.36 -13.63
CA PRO A 40 -7.22 -6.66 -13.02
C PRO A 40 -6.56 -7.46 -11.88
N ALA A 41 -5.26 -7.23 -11.65
CA ALA A 41 -4.52 -7.79 -10.53
C ALA A 41 -4.00 -6.67 -9.63
N VAL A 42 -4.47 -6.62 -8.38
CA VAL A 42 -4.17 -5.55 -7.42
C VAL A 42 -3.56 -6.14 -6.16
N ALA A 43 -2.40 -5.62 -5.76
CA ALA A 43 -1.74 -5.97 -4.50
C ALA A 43 -1.91 -4.86 -3.46
N VAL A 44 -2.24 -5.22 -2.21
CA VAL A 44 -2.24 -4.27 -1.08
C VAL A 44 -1.22 -4.72 -0.05
N ILE A 45 -0.29 -3.83 0.30
CA ILE A 45 0.82 -4.10 1.22
C ILE A 45 0.99 -2.94 2.21
N GLY A 46 1.41 -3.23 3.43
CA GLY A 46 1.73 -2.21 4.43
C GLY A 46 3.13 -1.62 4.22
N ASP A 47 3.34 -0.42 4.70
CA ASP A 47 4.60 0.34 4.64
C ASP A 47 5.82 -0.45 5.17
N SER A 48 5.71 -1.01 6.38
CA SER A 48 6.79 -1.79 6.99
C SER A 48 7.03 -3.11 6.25
N THR A 49 5.98 -3.79 5.82
CA THR A 49 6.08 -5.04 5.06
C THR A 49 6.68 -4.80 3.68
N PHE A 50 6.34 -3.69 3.04
CA PHE A 50 6.93 -3.32 1.76
C PHE A 50 8.46 -3.18 1.84
N THR A 51 8.98 -2.48 2.86
CA THR A 51 10.43 -2.34 3.05
C THR A 51 11.11 -3.63 3.51
N HIS A 52 10.40 -4.53 4.18
CA HIS A 52 10.93 -5.80 4.64
C HIS A 52 11.02 -6.84 3.49
N SER A 53 9.96 -6.98 2.70
CA SER A 53 9.86 -8.09 1.71
C SER A 53 9.13 -7.73 0.40
N GLY A 54 8.49 -6.56 0.30
CA GLY A 54 7.74 -6.18 -0.89
C GLY A 54 8.59 -5.66 -2.04
N MET A 55 9.76 -5.06 -1.75
CA MET A 55 10.62 -4.43 -2.77
C MET A 55 11.12 -5.43 -3.83
N THR A 56 11.46 -6.65 -3.42
CA THR A 56 11.91 -7.70 -4.36
C THR A 56 10.81 -8.13 -5.32
N GLY A 57 9.58 -8.27 -4.82
CA GLY A 57 8.44 -8.58 -5.67
C GLY A 57 8.09 -7.46 -6.64
N LEU A 58 8.24 -6.19 -6.21
CA LEU A 58 8.03 -5.04 -7.10
C LEU A 58 9.10 -4.97 -8.19
N LEU A 59 10.37 -5.19 -7.84
CA LEU A 59 11.47 -5.23 -8.81
C LEU A 59 11.26 -6.31 -9.87
N ASP A 60 10.84 -7.51 -9.45
CA ASP A 60 10.52 -8.61 -10.35
C ASP A 60 9.37 -8.25 -11.30
N ALA A 61 8.29 -7.69 -10.75
CA ALA A 61 7.15 -7.24 -11.54
C ALA A 61 7.51 -6.18 -12.59
N VAL A 62 8.36 -5.21 -12.21
CA VAL A 62 8.84 -4.17 -13.14
C VAL A 62 9.70 -4.77 -14.25
N ASN A 63 10.64 -5.67 -13.91
CA ASN A 63 11.51 -6.32 -14.89
C ASN A 63 10.71 -7.12 -15.94
N ASP A 64 9.66 -7.79 -15.51
CA ASP A 64 8.79 -8.59 -16.37
C ASP A 64 7.67 -7.76 -17.03
N LYS A 65 7.59 -6.46 -16.73
CA LYS A 65 6.52 -5.58 -17.21
C LYS A 65 5.12 -6.11 -16.87
N ALA A 66 4.98 -6.65 -15.66
CA ALA A 66 3.73 -7.23 -15.21
C ALA A 66 2.62 -6.16 -15.15
N ARG A 67 1.41 -6.53 -15.53
CA ARG A 67 0.24 -5.65 -15.47
C ARG A 67 -0.43 -5.74 -14.11
N ILE A 68 0.10 -4.98 -13.14
CA ILE A 68 -0.37 -4.98 -11.76
C ILE A 68 -0.42 -3.58 -11.16
N THR A 69 -1.36 -3.35 -10.26
CA THR A 69 -1.42 -2.14 -9.42
C THR A 69 -1.04 -2.50 -7.99
N VAL A 70 -0.04 -1.83 -7.42
CA VAL A 70 0.41 -2.02 -6.04
C VAL A 70 -0.05 -0.85 -5.16
N ILE A 71 -0.78 -1.14 -4.09
CA ILE A 71 -1.22 -0.15 -3.11
C ILE A 71 -0.38 -0.30 -1.85
N ILE A 72 0.50 0.68 -1.57
CA ILE A 72 1.35 0.71 -0.36
C ILE A 72 0.64 1.56 0.71
N SER A 73 0.05 0.91 1.70
CA SER A 73 -0.66 1.59 2.80
C SER A 73 0.34 2.22 3.77
N ASP A 74 0.66 3.52 3.56
CA ASP A 74 1.61 4.29 4.35
C ASP A 74 0.89 5.00 5.52
N ASN A 75 0.96 4.39 6.71
CA ASN A 75 0.38 4.95 7.92
C ASN A 75 1.42 5.62 8.84
N LEU A 76 2.63 5.83 8.33
CA LEU A 76 3.77 6.48 9.00
C LEU A 76 4.25 5.74 10.26
N THR A 77 3.86 4.47 10.47
CA THR A 77 4.23 3.72 11.67
C THR A 77 3.96 2.23 11.52
N THR A 78 4.75 1.40 12.20
CA THR A 78 4.46 -0.03 12.37
C THR A 78 3.42 -0.20 13.49
N ALA A 79 2.14 0.06 13.18
CA ALA A 79 1.09 0.26 14.17
C ALA A 79 0.81 -0.96 15.04
N MET A 80 0.85 -2.17 14.48
CA MET A 80 0.43 -3.40 15.17
C MET A 80 1.42 -3.89 16.22
N THR A 81 2.69 -3.49 16.15
CA THR A 81 3.75 -3.97 17.05
C THR A 81 4.22 -2.93 18.06
N GLY A 82 3.54 -1.80 18.18
CA GLY A 82 3.83 -0.78 19.21
C GLY A 82 3.98 0.65 18.70
N GLY A 83 3.89 0.88 17.40
CA GLY A 83 3.95 2.23 16.82
C GLY A 83 5.38 2.72 16.57
N GLN A 84 6.27 1.80 16.17
CA GLN A 84 7.62 2.14 15.75
C GLN A 84 7.60 2.85 14.40
N ASP A 85 8.63 3.63 14.10
CA ASP A 85 8.81 4.24 12.79
C ASP A 85 9.03 3.16 11.72
N SER A 86 8.39 3.32 10.56
CA SER A 86 8.67 2.49 9.40
C SER A 86 9.99 2.93 8.75
N ALA A 87 10.84 1.97 8.37
CA ALA A 87 12.12 2.24 7.72
C ALA A 87 11.98 3.00 6.39
N GLY A 88 10.83 2.83 5.72
CA GLY A 88 10.49 3.48 4.45
C GLY A 88 9.77 4.82 4.58
N THR A 89 9.51 5.31 5.79
CA THR A 89 8.78 6.57 5.97
C THR A 89 9.41 7.69 5.14
N ASN A 90 8.59 8.36 4.32
CA ASN A 90 8.97 9.42 3.37
C ASN A 90 9.97 9.00 2.27
N LYS A 91 10.13 7.71 1.98
CA LYS A 91 11.05 7.19 0.95
C LYS A 91 10.38 6.33 -0.10
N PHE A 92 9.09 6.00 0.05
CA PHE A 92 8.42 5.04 -0.81
C PHE A 92 8.43 5.46 -2.27
N GLU A 93 8.20 6.75 -2.58
CA GLU A 93 8.26 7.28 -3.93
C GLU A 93 9.65 7.05 -4.54
N ALA A 94 10.71 7.46 -3.81
CA ALA A 94 12.08 7.30 -4.27
C ALA A 94 12.47 5.81 -4.44
N ILE A 95 11.98 4.94 -3.57
CA ILE A 95 12.19 3.49 -3.67
C ILE A 95 11.50 2.95 -4.92
N CYS A 96 10.24 3.26 -5.16
CA CYS A 96 9.48 2.78 -6.31
C CYS A 96 10.10 3.25 -7.63
N LEU A 97 10.48 4.52 -7.71
CA LEU A 97 11.20 5.07 -8.87
C LEU A 97 12.56 4.40 -9.06
N GLY A 98 13.31 4.17 -7.97
CA GLY A 98 14.60 3.47 -8.01
C GLY A 98 14.50 2.01 -8.43
N LEU A 99 13.35 1.37 -8.23
CA LEU A 99 13.05 0.02 -8.69
C LEU A 99 12.55 -0.01 -10.15
N GLY A 100 12.36 1.16 -10.78
CA GLY A 100 12.02 1.29 -12.19
C GLY A 100 10.53 1.45 -12.48
N VAL A 101 9.70 1.75 -11.50
CA VAL A 101 8.31 2.17 -11.76
C VAL A 101 8.32 3.52 -12.47
N GLU A 102 7.54 3.68 -13.52
CA GLU A 102 7.46 4.94 -14.28
C GLU A 102 6.90 6.07 -13.40
N PRO A 103 7.50 7.28 -13.46
CA PRO A 103 7.12 8.38 -12.57
C PRO A 103 5.65 8.77 -12.64
N GLU A 104 5.04 8.69 -13.81
CA GLU A 104 3.65 9.00 -14.08
C GLU A 104 2.68 8.02 -13.40
N HIS A 105 3.19 6.83 -13.02
CA HIS A 105 2.43 5.74 -12.39
C HIS A 105 2.78 5.52 -10.92
N VAL A 106 3.40 6.53 -10.26
CA VAL A 106 3.61 6.57 -8.81
C VAL A 106 2.81 7.70 -8.20
N HIS A 107 1.73 7.38 -7.50
CA HIS A 107 0.80 8.36 -6.94
C HIS A 107 0.82 8.34 -5.41
N VAL A 108 0.97 9.52 -4.80
CA VAL A 108 0.75 9.70 -3.35
C VAL A 108 -0.61 10.36 -3.14
N VAL A 109 -1.47 9.70 -2.38
CA VAL A 109 -2.82 10.20 -2.12
C VAL A 109 -3.11 10.29 -0.62
N VAL A 110 -3.97 11.23 -0.23
CA VAL A 110 -4.39 11.37 1.18
C VAL A 110 -5.82 10.86 1.32
N PRO A 111 -6.05 9.70 1.97
CA PRO A 111 -7.36 9.07 2.05
C PRO A 111 -8.28 9.82 3.04
N LEU A 112 -8.87 10.91 2.56
CA LEU A 112 -9.87 11.71 3.26
C LEU A 112 -11.17 11.72 2.46
N PRO A 113 -12.36 11.82 3.11
CA PRO A 113 -13.64 11.84 2.40
C PRO A 113 -13.71 12.85 1.26
N LYS A 114 -13.12 14.03 1.44
CA LYS A 114 -13.11 15.09 0.41
C LYS A 114 -12.28 14.77 -0.83
N ASN A 115 -11.38 13.78 -0.75
CA ASN A 115 -10.47 13.40 -1.84
C ASN A 115 -10.93 12.10 -2.53
N MET A 116 -12.06 11.51 -2.11
CA MET A 116 -12.45 10.17 -2.58
C MET A 116 -12.71 10.10 -4.08
N ASP A 117 -13.28 11.14 -4.67
CA ASP A 117 -13.54 11.17 -6.11
C ASP A 117 -12.24 11.14 -6.93
N GLU A 118 -11.25 11.95 -6.52
CA GLU A 118 -9.91 11.97 -7.12
C GLU A 118 -9.20 10.63 -6.96
N ILE A 119 -9.20 10.06 -5.74
CA ILE A 119 -8.57 8.76 -5.46
C ILE A 119 -9.23 7.65 -6.29
N THR A 120 -10.55 7.66 -6.39
CA THR A 120 -11.29 6.68 -7.20
C THR A 120 -10.91 6.78 -8.67
N ARG A 121 -10.76 8.00 -9.20
CA ARG A 121 -10.30 8.22 -10.58
C ARG A 121 -8.89 7.65 -10.79
N ILE A 122 -7.94 8.01 -9.92
CA ILE A 122 -6.56 7.50 -9.98
C ILE A 122 -6.55 5.96 -9.96
N ILE A 123 -7.24 5.33 -9.01
CA ILE A 123 -7.30 3.86 -8.90
C ILE A 123 -7.83 3.24 -10.20
N ARG A 124 -8.87 3.81 -10.81
CA ARG A 124 -9.44 3.28 -12.05
C ARG A 124 -8.47 3.42 -13.23
N GLU A 125 -7.81 4.56 -13.36
CA GLU A 125 -6.83 4.81 -14.40
C GLU A 125 -5.65 3.84 -14.26
N GLU A 126 -5.12 3.65 -13.05
CA GLU A 126 -3.97 2.79 -12.79
C GLU A 126 -4.30 1.29 -12.89
N ILE A 127 -5.51 0.87 -12.58
CA ILE A 127 -5.95 -0.50 -12.80
C ILE A 127 -5.98 -0.84 -14.30
N GLU A 128 -6.34 0.11 -15.16
CA GLU A 128 -6.39 -0.11 -16.62
C GLU A 128 -5.02 0.04 -17.29
N TYR A 129 -4.02 0.57 -16.61
CA TYR A 129 -2.67 0.74 -17.15
C TYR A 129 -2.01 -0.61 -17.48
N ASP A 130 -1.35 -0.68 -18.64
CA ASP A 130 -0.66 -1.90 -19.11
C ASP A 130 0.79 -1.94 -18.63
N GLY A 131 0.97 -2.00 -17.32
CA GLY A 131 2.27 -1.99 -16.67
C GLY A 131 2.15 -2.06 -15.15
N VAL A 132 3.27 -1.75 -14.47
CA VAL A 132 3.30 -1.69 -13.01
C VAL A 132 3.00 -0.28 -12.54
N SER A 133 1.94 -0.12 -11.76
CA SER A 133 1.61 1.15 -11.11
C SER A 133 1.64 1.03 -9.58
N VAL A 134 1.92 2.16 -8.91
CA VAL A 134 1.99 2.23 -7.45
C VAL A 134 1.16 3.38 -6.92
N ILE A 135 0.25 3.08 -6.00
CA ILE A 135 -0.54 4.08 -5.28
C ILE A 135 -0.16 4.02 -3.80
N ILE A 136 0.15 5.17 -3.20
CA ILE A 136 0.60 5.30 -1.82
C ILE A 136 -0.42 6.13 -1.03
N PRO A 137 -1.48 5.52 -0.47
CA PRO A 137 -2.35 6.19 0.47
C PRO A 137 -1.58 6.52 1.74
N ARG A 138 -1.29 7.82 1.96
CA ARG A 138 -0.49 8.29 3.10
C ARG A 138 -1.35 9.02 4.11
N ARG A 139 -1.46 8.46 5.33
CA ARG A 139 -2.14 9.11 6.44
C ARG A 139 -1.71 8.52 7.78
N GLU A 140 -1.37 9.38 8.75
CA GLU A 140 -0.98 8.93 10.08
C GLU A 140 -2.02 8.00 10.72
N CYS A 141 -1.53 6.92 11.34
CA CYS A 141 -2.37 5.95 12.05
C CYS A 141 -3.19 6.65 13.16
N ILE A 142 -4.50 6.46 13.14
CA ILE A 142 -5.43 7.09 14.10
C ILE A 142 -5.13 6.67 15.55
N GLN A 143 -4.66 5.46 15.77
CA GLN A 143 -4.29 4.96 17.11
C GLN A 143 -3.05 5.70 17.63
N THR A 144 -2.05 5.90 16.78
CA THR A 144 -0.83 6.63 17.11
C THR A 144 -1.14 8.10 17.38
N LEU A 145 -1.95 8.72 16.54
CA LEU A 145 -2.41 10.10 16.72
C LEU A 145 -3.14 10.28 18.06
N ASN A 146 -4.09 9.40 18.38
CA ASN A 146 -4.83 9.44 19.64
C ASN A 146 -3.92 9.26 20.86
N ARG A 147 -2.89 8.40 20.77
CA ARG A 147 -1.89 8.22 21.83
C ARG A 147 -1.08 9.50 22.06
N LYS A 148 -0.57 10.11 20.98
CA LYS A 148 0.15 11.40 21.03
C LYS A 148 -0.71 12.51 21.65
N LEU A 149 -1.99 12.60 21.30
CA LEU A 149 -2.91 13.60 21.85
C LEU A 149 -3.17 13.38 23.35
N LYS A 150 -3.29 12.14 23.81
CA LYS A 150 -3.43 11.81 25.23
C LYS A 150 -2.18 12.19 26.03
N GLN A 151 -0.99 11.90 25.52
CA GLN A 151 0.28 12.27 26.16
C GLN A 151 0.40 13.79 26.31
N LYS A 152 0.18 14.56 25.23
CA LYS A 152 0.21 16.04 25.27
C LYS A 152 -0.79 16.65 26.25
N ARG A 153 -1.94 15.99 26.47
CA ARG A 153 -2.91 16.44 27.48
C ARG A 153 -2.47 16.13 28.90
N ALA A 154 -1.73 15.05 29.12
CA ALA A 154 -1.19 14.69 30.43
C ALA A 154 -0.02 15.61 30.86
N GLU A 155 0.83 16.03 29.91
CA GLU A 155 1.95 16.95 30.13
C GLU A 155 1.51 18.40 30.42
N LYS A 156 0.26 18.76 30.09
CA LYS A 156 -0.32 20.10 30.34
C LYS A 156 -1.09 20.18 31.66
N LYS A 157 -1.18 19.11 32.43
CA LYS A 157 -1.74 19.06 33.78
C LYS A 157 -0.66 18.99 34.84
#